data_4553c8c435b53464777a5d0b8e0282d8
#
_entry.id   4553c8c435b53464777a5d0b8e0282d8
#
_cell.length_a   1.000
_cell.length_b   1.000
_cell.length_c   1.000
_cell.angle_alpha   90.00
_cell.angle_beta   90.00
_cell.angle_gamma   90.00
#
_symmetry.space_group_name_H-M   'P 1'
#
loop_
_entity.id
_entity.type
_entity.pdbx_description
1 polymer ?
#
loop_
_entity_poly.entity_id
_entity_poly.type
_entity_poly.pdbx_seq_one_letter_code
_entity_poly.pdbx_strand_id
1 'polypeptide(L)'
;MLINNNDYISIVNDIKARIKNAQHKVLITANTELFVLYWNIGKVINEYSVWGNKFVQNLARDIKLDFPNARGYSVRNLKYMAMFAKNFPDLEIVQTLSAQLTWSHNTALLDKVKDYGIFLWYAERNSEAGWTLDLLK
;
A
#
# COMPACT_ATOMS: atom_id res chain seq x y z
N MET A 1 44.76 3.91 20.30
CA MET A 1 44.89 4.22 18.90
C MET A 1 44.04 5.43 18.54
N LEU A 2 44.63 6.44 17.95
CA LEU A 2 43.88 7.64 17.60
C LEU A 2 43.26 7.44 16.19
N ILE A 3 41.97 7.60 16.11
CA ILE A 3 41.26 7.53 14.83
C ILE A 3 41.30 8.93 14.20
N ASN A 4 41.71 9.00 12.94
CA ASN A 4 41.67 10.22 12.17
C ASN A 4 40.23 10.71 12.01
N ASN A 5 40.01 12.03 12.05
CA ASN A 5 38.69 12.62 11.86
C ASN A 5 38.01 12.19 10.57
N ASN A 6 38.78 12.08 9.48
CA ASN A 6 38.23 11.63 8.21
C ASN A 6 37.78 10.18 8.25
N ASP A 7 38.51 9.32 8.96
CA ASP A 7 38.16 7.92 9.16
C ASP A 7 36.90 7.81 10.02
N TYR A 8 36.80 8.63 11.07
CA TYR A 8 35.63 8.65 11.94
C TYR A 8 34.37 9.07 11.14
N ILE A 9 34.47 10.14 10.34
CA ILE A 9 33.37 10.62 9.51
C ILE A 9 32.93 9.55 8.51
N SER A 10 33.87 8.86 7.88
CA SER A 10 33.60 7.78 6.94
C SER A 10 32.84 6.64 7.61
N ILE A 11 33.28 6.22 8.79
CA ILE A 11 32.62 5.17 9.59
C ILE A 11 31.20 5.57 9.96
N VAL A 12 31.01 6.80 10.45
CA VAL A 12 29.69 7.32 10.84
C VAL A 12 28.78 7.39 9.63
N ASN A 13 29.25 7.84 8.49
CA ASN A 13 28.45 7.91 7.25
C ASN A 13 28.03 6.53 6.77
N ASP A 14 28.92 5.54 6.87
CA ASP A 14 28.59 4.15 6.52
C ASP A 14 27.47 3.60 7.43
N ILE A 15 27.60 3.85 8.75
CA ILE A 15 26.58 3.41 9.71
C ILE A 15 25.23 4.09 9.40
N LYS A 16 25.23 5.39 9.15
CA LYS A 16 24.01 6.13 8.80
C LYS A 16 23.35 5.57 7.55
N ALA A 17 24.15 5.21 6.53
CA ALA A 17 23.62 4.60 5.30
C ALA A 17 22.96 3.25 5.58
N ARG A 18 23.57 2.43 6.44
CA ARG A 18 23.00 1.13 6.82
C ARG A 18 21.68 1.29 7.58
N ILE A 19 21.60 2.28 8.47
CA ILE A 19 20.36 2.58 9.19
C ILE A 19 19.25 2.98 8.21
N LYS A 20 19.55 3.90 7.29
CA LYS A 20 18.59 4.35 6.27
C LYS A 20 18.08 3.20 5.43
N ASN A 21 18.98 2.33 4.98
CA ASN A 21 18.61 1.19 4.15
C ASN A 21 17.74 0.20 4.91
N ALA A 22 18.06 -0.06 6.17
CA ALA A 22 17.26 -0.95 7.01
C ALA A 22 15.85 -0.39 7.25
N GLN A 23 15.74 0.91 7.55
CA GLN A 23 14.44 1.58 7.74
C GLN A 23 13.61 1.53 6.44
N HIS A 24 14.25 1.75 5.29
CA HIS A 24 13.57 1.68 4.00
C HIS A 24 13.01 0.28 3.73
N LYS A 25 13.78 -0.77 4.02
CA LYS A 25 13.32 -2.15 3.86
C LYS A 25 12.12 -2.46 4.74
N VAL A 26 12.12 -1.98 5.98
CA VAL A 26 10.99 -2.16 6.90
C VAL A 26 9.73 -1.50 6.35
N LEU A 27 9.84 -0.28 5.83
CA LEU A 27 8.71 0.43 5.23
C LEU A 27 8.16 -0.28 4.01
N ILE A 28 9.02 -0.78 3.13
CA ILE A 28 8.60 -1.53 1.94
C ILE A 28 7.89 -2.82 2.36
N THR A 29 8.45 -3.55 3.31
CA THR A 29 7.85 -4.80 3.79
C THR A 29 6.47 -4.54 4.41
N ALA A 30 6.36 -3.52 5.26
CA ALA A 30 5.08 -3.16 5.88
C ALA A 30 4.04 -2.77 4.83
N ASN A 31 4.42 -2.01 3.81
CA ASN A 31 3.51 -1.60 2.75
C ASN A 31 3.04 -2.81 1.92
N THR A 32 3.94 -3.74 1.62
CA THR A 32 3.60 -4.97 0.89
C THR A 32 2.62 -5.83 1.70
N GLU A 33 2.87 -5.99 2.99
CA GLU A 33 1.97 -6.75 3.87
C GLU A 33 0.58 -6.11 3.91
N LEU A 34 0.52 -4.78 3.95
CA LEU A 34 -0.75 -4.05 3.94
C LEU A 34 -1.52 -4.29 2.64
N PHE A 35 -0.84 -4.18 1.49
CA PHE A 35 -1.48 -4.41 0.18
C PHE A 35 -2.02 -5.83 0.07
N VAL A 36 -1.25 -6.83 0.50
CA VAL A 36 -1.66 -8.24 0.45
C VAL A 36 -2.84 -8.49 1.38
N LEU A 37 -2.82 -7.92 2.59
CA LEU A 37 -3.94 -8.01 3.53
C LEU A 37 -5.21 -7.42 2.92
N TYR A 38 -5.13 -6.21 2.39
CA TYR A 38 -6.27 -5.54 1.79
C TYR A 38 -6.79 -6.29 0.56
N TRP A 39 -5.90 -6.82 -0.25
CA TRP A 39 -6.24 -7.65 -1.40
C TRP A 39 -7.00 -8.91 -0.99
N ASN A 40 -6.53 -9.60 0.06
CA ASN A 40 -7.21 -10.78 0.58
C ASN A 40 -8.58 -10.46 1.15
N ILE A 41 -8.71 -9.36 1.89
CA ILE A 41 -10.02 -8.89 2.39
C ILE A 41 -10.93 -8.58 1.21
N GLY A 42 -10.43 -7.90 0.19
CA GLY A 42 -11.19 -7.58 -1.02
C GLY A 42 -11.71 -8.81 -1.74
N LYS A 43 -10.90 -9.86 -1.81
CA LYS A 43 -11.32 -11.14 -2.42
C LYS A 43 -12.48 -11.76 -1.63
N VAL A 44 -12.41 -11.75 -0.31
CA VAL A 44 -13.50 -12.25 0.53
C VAL A 44 -14.77 -11.43 0.33
N ILE A 45 -14.66 -10.10 0.30
CA ILE A 45 -15.82 -9.23 0.06
C ILE A 45 -16.47 -9.58 -1.28
N ASN A 46 -15.67 -9.81 -2.32
CA ASN A 46 -16.21 -10.15 -3.65
C ASN A 46 -16.90 -11.51 -3.67
N GLU A 47 -16.45 -12.47 -2.87
CA GLU A 47 -17.12 -13.77 -2.73
C GLU A 47 -18.52 -13.62 -2.16
N TYR A 48 -18.72 -12.66 -1.26
CA TYR A 48 -20.00 -12.43 -0.58
C TYR A 48 -20.74 -11.20 -1.12
N SER A 49 -20.37 -10.74 -2.32
CA SER A 49 -21.00 -9.56 -2.94
C SER A 49 -22.50 -9.73 -3.18
N VAL A 50 -22.98 -10.96 -3.30
CA VAL A 50 -24.40 -11.31 -3.41
C VAL A 50 -25.20 -10.79 -2.20
N TRP A 51 -24.57 -10.60 -1.03
CA TRP A 51 -25.25 -10.08 0.17
C TRP A 51 -25.33 -8.54 0.15
N GLY A 52 -24.74 -7.88 -0.87
CA GLY A 52 -24.87 -6.46 -1.10
C GLY A 52 -24.12 -5.59 -0.09
N ASN A 53 -24.54 -4.32 -0.03
CA ASN A 53 -23.87 -3.31 0.81
C ASN A 53 -23.97 -3.59 2.31
N LYS A 54 -24.98 -4.33 2.75
CA LYS A 54 -25.12 -4.67 4.17
C LYS A 54 -23.97 -5.51 4.68
N PHE A 55 -23.42 -6.39 3.84
CA PHE A 55 -22.25 -7.19 4.22
C PHE A 55 -21.07 -6.28 4.57
N VAL A 56 -20.79 -5.31 3.71
CA VAL A 56 -19.64 -4.40 3.93
C VAL A 56 -19.85 -3.53 5.16
N GLN A 57 -21.09 -3.02 5.35
CA GLN A 57 -21.42 -2.20 6.52
C GLN A 57 -21.26 -2.99 7.82
N ASN A 58 -21.77 -4.21 7.85
CA ASN A 58 -21.65 -5.09 9.01
C ASN A 58 -20.19 -5.46 9.29
N LEU A 59 -19.44 -5.76 8.25
CA LEU A 59 -18.02 -6.08 8.36
C LEU A 59 -17.24 -4.89 8.96
N ALA A 60 -17.48 -3.68 8.46
CA ALA A 60 -16.82 -2.47 8.97
C ALA A 60 -17.13 -2.27 10.47
N ARG A 61 -18.38 -2.46 10.86
CA ARG A 61 -18.80 -2.33 12.25
C ARG A 61 -18.13 -3.38 13.13
N ASP A 62 -18.11 -4.63 12.71
CA ASP A 62 -17.57 -5.73 13.50
C ASP A 62 -16.05 -5.61 13.64
N ILE A 63 -15.36 -5.17 12.59
CA ILE A 63 -13.91 -4.89 12.67
C ILE A 63 -13.64 -3.77 13.69
N LYS A 64 -14.46 -2.72 13.67
CA LYS A 64 -14.28 -1.61 14.60
C LYS A 64 -14.48 -2.02 16.05
N LEU A 65 -15.38 -2.96 16.31
CA LEU A 65 -15.61 -3.47 17.67
C LEU A 65 -14.39 -4.18 18.23
N ASP A 66 -13.72 -5.00 17.41
CA ASP A 66 -12.55 -5.76 17.85
C ASP A 66 -11.24 -4.94 17.76
N PHE A 67 -11.19 -3.99 16.84
CA PHE A 67 -10.00 -3.18 16.58
C PHE A 67 -10.35 -1.69 16.56
N PRO A 68 -10.77 -1.12 17.71
CA PRO A 68 -11.29 0.24 17.75
C PRO A 68 -10.29 1.32 17.33
N ASN A 69 -8.99 1.04 17.47
CA ASN A 69 -7.93 1.99 17.12
C ASN A 69 -7.36 1.77 15.73
N ALA A 70 -7.77 0.71 15.05
CA ALA A 70 -7.28 0.43 13.69
C ALA A 70 -7.93 1.37 12.68
N ARG A 71 -7.13 1.87 11.74
CA ARG A 71 -7.61 2.70 10.63
C ARG A 71 -7.59 1.89 9.34
N GLY A 72 -8.36 2.34 8.37
CA GLY A 72 -8.35 1.72 7.06
C GLY A 72 -9.45 0.70 6.82
N TYR A 73 -10.37 0.54 7.76
CA TYR A 73 -11.46 -0.43 7.65
C TYR A 73 -12.84 0.23 7.58
N SER A 74 -12.91 1.44 7.07
CA SER A 74 -14.18 2.10 6.77
C SER A 74 -14.89 1.39 5.63
N VAL A 75 -16.20 1.60 5.52
CA VAL A 75 -16.99 1.08 4.40
C VAL A 75 -16.37 1.48 3.07
N ARG A 76 -15.97 2.76 2.93
CA ARG A 76 -15.35 3.26 1.72
C ARG A 76 -14.07 2.51 1.38
N ASN A 77 -13.19 2.33 2.36
CA ASN A 77 -11.91 1.66 2.11
C ASN A 77 -12.08 0.16 1.84
N LEU A 78 -13.04 -0.49 2.52
CA LEU A 78 -13.39 -1.88 2.23
C LEU A 78 -13.87 -2.04 0.78
N LYS A 79 -14.63 -1.08 0.27
CA LYS A 79 -15.05 -1.08 -1.13
C LYS A 79 -13.87 -0.90 -2.09
N TYR A 80 -12.89 -0.09 -1.72
CA TYR A 80 -11.64 0.02 -2.50
C TYR A 80 -10.87 -1.29 -2.51
N MET A 81 -10.83 -1.99 -1.39
CA MET A 81 -10.18 -3.32 -1.32
C MET A 81 -10.86 -4.30 -2.28
N ALA A 82 -12.18 -4.31 -2.30
CA ALA A 82 -12.95 -5.17 -3.20
C ALA A 82 -12.69 -4.82 -4.67
N MET A 83 -12.68 -3.53 -5.00
CA MET A 83 -12.37 -3.05 -6.35
C MET A 83 -10.96 -3.42 -6.77
N PHE A 84 -10.00 -3.25 -5.88
CA PHE A 84 -8.60 -3.60 -6.11
C PHE A 84 -8.44 -5.10 -6.40
N ALA A 85 -9.05 -5.96 -5.58
CA ALA A 85 -8.98 -7.40 -5.76
C ALA A 85 -9.64 -7.85 -7.06
N LYS A 86 -10.73 -7.19 -7.44
CA LYS A 86 -11.45 -7.50 -8.70
C LYS A 86 -10.61 -7.14 -9.92
N ASN A 87 -9.93 -6.00 -9.89
CA ASN A 87 -9.16 -5.49 -11.02
C ASN A 87 -7.78 -6.13 -11.13
N PHE A 88 -7.22 -6.60 -10.03
CA PHE A 88 -5.87 -7.17 -9.98
C PHE A 88 -5.88 -8.54 -9.30
N PRO A 89 -6.28 -9.60 -10.04
CA PRO A 89 -6.41 -10.93 -9.45
C PRO A 89 -5.08 -11.64 -9.22
N ASP A 90 -3.97 -11.09 -9.71
CA ASP A 90 -2.64 -11.72 -9.65
C ASP A 90 -1.84 -11.15 -8.47
N LEU A 91 -1.41 -12.05 -7.56
CA LEU A 91 -0.61 -11.67 -6.40
C LEU A 91 0.71 -10.99 -6.78
N GLU A 92 1.36 -11.43 -7.85
CA GLU A 92 2.63 -10.82 -8.29
C GLU A 92 2.45 -9.35 -8.63
N ILE A 93 1.34 -9.01 -9.28
CA ILE A 93 1.05 -7.62 -9.62
C ILE A 93 0.75 -6.81 -8.37
N VAL A 94 0.02 -7.37 -7.40
CA VAL A 94 -0.23 -6.72 -6.12
C VAL A 94 1.09 -6.38 -5.42
N GLN A 95 2.03 -7.32 -5.40
CA GLN A 95 3.35 -7.11 -4.81
C GLN A 95 4.14 -6.03 -5.56
N THR A 96 4.06 -6.04 -6.88
CA THR A 96 4.72 -5.02 -7.72
C THR A 96 4.15 -3.63 -7.44
N LEU A 97 2.82 -3.50 -7.36
CA LEU A 97 2.17 -2.22 -7.06
C LEU A 97 2.53 -1.72 -5.67
N SER A 98 2.64 -2.62 -4.68
CA SER A 98 3.03 -2.23 -3.33
C SER A 98 4.43 -1.66 -3.24
N ALA A 99 5.31 -2.04 -4.17
CA ALA A 99 6.66 -1.49 -4.24
C ALA A 99 6.69 -0.09 -4.88
N GLN A 100 5.65 0.28 -5.62
CA GLN A 100 5.58 1.52 -6.38
C GLN A 100 4.64 2.57 -5.77
N LEU A 101 3.61 2.14 -5.05
CA LEU A 101 2.52 3.00 -4.57
C LEU A 101 2.30 2.84 -3.07
N THR A 102 1.85 3.91 -2.43
CA THR A 102 1.16 3.80 -1.14
C THR A 102 -0.29 3.39 -1.39
N TRP A 103 -0.98 2.94 -0.36
CA TRP A 103 -2.40 2.61 -0.51
C TRP A 103 -3.23 3.81 -0.94
N SER A 104 -2.92 5.01 -0.41
CA SER A 104 -3.61 6.24 -0.80
C SER A 104 -3.45 6.57 -2.27
N HIS A 105 -2.24 6.40 -2.82
CA HIS A 105 -2.02 6.57 -4.26
C HIS A 105 -2.78 5.53 -5.07
N ASN A 106 -2.82 4.29 -4.57
CA ASN A 106 -3.53 3.19 -5.22
C ASN A 106 -5.02 3.48 -5.34
N THR A 107 -5.66 3.94 -4.25
CA THR A 107 -7.09 4.27 -4.28
C THR A 107 -7.38 5.45 -5.20
N ALA A 108 -6.49 6.45 -5.24
CA ALA A 108 -6.65 7.58 -6.16
C ALA A 108 -6.60 7.13 -7.62
N LEU A 109 -5.70 6.20 -7.95
CA LEU A 109 -5.61 5.64 -9.29
C LEU A 109 -6.82 4.77 -9.64
N LEU A 110 -7.32 4.00 -8.68
CA LEU A 110 -8.53 3.20 -8.87
C LEU A 110 -9.74 4.07 -9.24
N ASP A 111 -9.83 5.27 -8.67
CA ASP A 111 -10.91 6.21 -8.99
C ASP A 111 -10.77 6.81 -10.39
N LYS A 112 -9.55 7.08 -10.83
CA LYS A 112 -9.31 7.87 -12.04
C LYS A 112 -9.01 7.03 -13.27
N VAL A 113 -8.46 5.84 -13.11
CA VAL A 113 -7.97 5.03 -14.21
C VAL A 113 -8.65 3.67 -14.16
N LYS A 114 -9.45 3.38 -15.19
CA LYS A 114 -10.19 2.12 -15.27
C LYS A 114 -9.52 1.10 -16.16
N ASP A 115 -8.60 1.53 -17.01
CA ASP A 115 -7.85 0.63 -17.88
C ASP A 115 -6.62 0.12 -17.13
N TYR A 116 -6.47 -1.21 -17.12
CA TYR A 116 -5.38 -1.89 -16.40
C TYR A 116 -4.00 -1.45 -16.86
N GLY A 117 -3.78 -1.37 -18.18
CA GLY A 117 -2.48 -0.98 -18.73
C GLY A 117 -2.12 0.47 -18.37
N ILE A 118 -3.11 1.36 -18.44
CA ILE A 118 -2.92 2.76 -18.08
C ILE A 118 -2.65 2.89 -16.58
N PHE A 119 -3.34 2.11 -15.75
CA PHE A 119 -3.10 2.09 -14.31
C PHE A 119 -1.65 1.73 -14.01
N LEU A 120 -1.13 0.66 -14.61
CA LEU A 120 0.26 0.23 -14.41
C LEU A 120 1.24 1.28 -14.89
N TRP A 121 0.94 1.96 -16.00
CA TRP A 121 1.77 3.04 -16.51
C TRP A 121 1.88 4.19 -15.49
N TYR A 122 0.76 4.61 -14.91
CA TYR A 122 0.77 5.66 -13.88
C TYR A 122 1.49 5.22 -12.61
N ALA A 123 1.33 3.96 -12.20
CA ALA A 123 2.02 3.42 -11.03
C ALA A 123 3.54 3.49 -11.20
N GLU A 124 4.05 3.10 -12.37
CA GLU A 124 5.46 3.16 -12.70
C GLU A 124 5.96 4.61 -12.70
N ARG A 125 5.20 5.52 -13.31
CA ARG A 125 5.55 6.94 -13.35
C ARG A 125 5.53 7.57 -11.97
N ASN A 126 4.59 7.19 -11.12
CA ASN A 126 4.56 7.67 -9.74
C ASN A 126 5.84 7.29 -8.99
N SER A 127 6.29 6.05 -9.16
CA SER A 127 7.51 5.57 -8.53
C SER A 127 8.74 6.34 -9.01
N GLU A 128 8.87 6.56 -10.33
CA GLU A 128 10.01 7.24 -10.93
C GLU A 128 10.02 8.75 -10.66
N ALA A 129 8.86 9.38 -10.77
CA ALA A 129 8.73 10.83 -10.68
C ALA A 129 8.45 11.35 -9.27
N GLY A 130 8.13 10.45 -8.33
CA GLY A 130 7.76 10.85 -6.98
C GLY A 130 6.48 11.69 -6.93
N TRP A 131 5.52 11.37 -7.78
CA TRP A 131 4.25 12.11 -7.84
C TRP A 131 3.53 12.07 -6.50
N THR A 132 2.98 13.20 -6.10
CA THR A 132 2.20 13.29 -4.87
C THR A 132 0.77 12.83 -5.10
N LEU A 133 0.07 12.52 -4.00
CA LEU A 133 -1.34 12.15 -4.05
C LEU A 133 -2.19 13.24 -4.73
N ASP A 134 -1.86 14.50 -4.51
CA ASP A 134 -2.59 15.63 -5.09
C ASP A 134 -2.52 15.66 -6.61
N LEU A 135 -1.40 15.25 -7.19
CA LEU A 135 -1.27 15.18 -8.65
C LEU A 135 -2.14 14.08 -9.24
N LEU A 136 -2.42 13.02 -8.46
CA LEU A 136 -3.25 11.90 -8.90
C LEU A 136 -4.75 12.18 -8.73
N LYS A 137 -5.10 13.14 -7.91
CA LYS A 137 -6.48 13.57 -7.76
C LYS A 137 -6.91 14.44 -8.91
#